data_c81492770739fb7d46f3afcfdad7c2d5
#
_entry.id   c81492770739fb7d46f3afcfdad7c2d5
#
_cell.length_a   1.000
_cell.length_b   1.000
_cell.length_c   1.000
_cell.angle_alpha   90.00
_cell.angle_beta   90.00
_cell.angle_gamma   90.00
#
_symmetry.space_group_name_H-M   'P 1'
#
loop_
_entity.id
_entity.type
_entity.pdbx_description
1 polymer ?
#
loop_
_entity_poly.entity_id
_entity_poly.type
_entity_poly.pdbx_seq_one_letter_code
_entity_poly.pdbx_strand_id
1 'polypeptide(L)'
;VDIDFEHSLSLGGNIWKFASYREDAAERIAALYGLPAAVAAVVAARGIGVGEVDDFLYPKMQNLMPDPFCLKDMEKAALRIAGAVERGERVAVIGDYDVDGATSSSLLKLFLHSVGCEAPVHIPEREEGYGPSKTAVDEFAALGTNLLITTDCGTTAFEVLEYAKN
;
A
#
# COMPACT_ATOMS: atom_id res chain seq x y z
N VAL A 1 -9.67 37.43 15.97
CA VAL A 1 -8.59 37.88 15.06
C VAL A 1 -8.71 37.00 13.84
N ASP A 2 -9.31 37.55 12.76
CA ASP A 2 -9.36 36.89 11.45
C ASP A 2 -7.94 36.86 10.90
N ILE A 3 -7.32 35.68 10.90
CA ILE A 3 -6.03 35.48 10.29
C ILE A 3 -6.28 35.21 8.83
N ASP A 4 -5.90 36.14 7.96
CA ASP A 4 -5.94 35.94 6.52
C ASP A 4 -4.78 35.00 6.11
N PHE A 5 -5.06 33.70 6.11
CA PHE A 5 -4.09 32.68 5.76
C PHE A 5 -3.72 32.67 4.27
N GLU A 6 -4.58 33.22 3.40
CA GLU A 6 -4.38 33.17 1.95
C GLU A 6 -3.36 34.18 1.43
N HIS A 7 -3.06 35.23 2.21
CA HIS A 7 -2.15 36.30 1.82
C HIS A 7 -0.95 36.47 2.76
N SER A 8 -0.84 35.66 3.83
CA SER A 8 0.27 35.73 4.76
C SER A 8 1.23 34.54 4.63
N LEU A 9 2.53 34.83 4.72
CA LEU A 9 3.53 33.79 4.80
C LEU A 9 3.55 33.16 6.20
N SER A 10 3.59 31.83 6.25
CA SER A 10 3.86 31.10 7.48
C SER A 10 5.29 31.31 7.95
N LEU A 11 5.62 30.89 9.18
CA LEU A 11 6.99 30.93 9.70
C LEU A 11 8.00 30.19 8.83
N GLY A 12 7.56 29.17 8.07
CA GLY A 12 8.36 28.44 7.09
C GLY A 12 8.36 29.04 5.68
N GLY A 13 7.86 30.27 5.48
CA GLY A 13 7.84 30.96 4.18
C GLY A 13 6.82 30.42 3.19
N ASN A 14 5.86 29.58 3.61
CA ASN A 14 4.83 29.01 2.73
C ASN A 14 3.53 29.79 2.83
N ILE A 15 2.81 29.86 1.73
CA ILE A 15 1.42 30.35 1.67
C ILE A 15 0.49 29.17 1.89
N TRP A 16 -0.38 29.25 2.88
CA TRP A 16 -1.43 28.27 3.12
C TRP A 16 -2.66 28.61 2.30
N LYS A 17 -3.21 27.61 1.62
CA LYS A 17 -4.48 27.74 0.92
C LYS A 17 -5.45 26.68 1.39
N PHE A 18 -6.70 27.06 1.55
CA PHE A 18 -7.76 26.06 1.75
C PHE A 18 -7.98 25.29 0.46
N ALA A 19 -8.14 23.96 0.58
CA ALA A 19 -8.63 23.16 -0.53
C ALA A 19 -10.05 23.61 -0.89
N SER A 20 -10.35 23.76 -2.18
CA SER A 20 -11.71 24.05 -2.62
C SER A 20 -12.63 22.87 -2.33
N TYR A 21 -13.81 23.16 -1.80
CA TYR A 21 -14.86 22.17 -1.55
C TYR A 21 -16.25 22.79 -1.72
N ARG A 22 -17.25 21.93 -1.80
CA ARG A 22 -18.64 22.36 -1.85
C ARG A 22 -19.14 22.63 -0.42
N GLU A 23 -19.44 23.87 -0.10
CA GLU A 23 -19.91 24.28 1.23
C GLU A 23 -21.25 23.61 1.57
N ASP A 24 -22.19 23.54 0.61
CA ASP A 24 -23.49 22.86 0.79
C ASP A 24 -23.33 21.37 1.13
N ALA A 25 -22.34 20.71 0.57
CA ALA A 25 -22.02 19.31 0.90
C ALA A 25 -21.43 19.18 2.30
N ALA A 26 -20.51 20.07 2.68
CA ALA A 26 -19.91 20.07 4.02
C ALA A 26 -20.97 20.35 5.11
N GLU A 27 -21.86 21.32 4.90
CA GLU A 27 -22.96 21.62 5.83
C GLU A 27 -23.89 20.40 6.02
N ARG A 28 -24.26 19.73 4.92
CA ARG A 28 -25.10 18.53 4.98
C ARG A 28 -24.41 17.38 5.70
N ILE A 29 -23.11 17.16 5.44
CA ILE A 29 -22.31 16.16 6.13
C ILE A 29 -22.25 16.48 7.62
N ALA A 30 -21.96 17.73 8.01
CA ALA A 30 -21.93 18.16 9.40
C ALA A 30 -23.25 17.89 10.12
N ALA A 31 -24.36 18.27 9.48
CA ALA A 31 -25.70 18.14 10.06
C ALA A 31 -26.15 16.68 10.20
N LEU A 32 -25.91 15.83 9.18
CA LEU A 32 -26.36 14.44 9.18
C LEU A 32 -25.54 13.51 10.08
N TYR A 33 -24.23 13.76 10.16
CA TYR A 33 -23.29 12.91 10.90
C TYR A 33 -22.85 13.51 12.24
N GLY A 34 -23.35 14.69 12.60
CA GLY A 34 -22.96 15.35 13.84
C GLY A 34 -21.49 15.73 13.91
N LEU A 35 -20.87 16.00 12.76
CA LEU A 35 -19.44 16.27 12.68
C LEU A 35 -19.15 17.77 12.90
N PRO A 36 -18.00 18.10 13.51
CA PRO A 36 -17.50 19.46 13.52
C PRO A 36 -17.35 20.00 12.09
N ALA A 37 -17.68 21.28 11.87
CA ALA A 37 -17.64 21.90 10.54
C ALA A 37 -16.29 21.72 9.83
N ALA A 38 -15.19 21.84 10.55
CA ALA A 38 -13.84 21.65 9.99
C ALA A 38 -13.62 20.21 9.47
N VAL A 39 -14.13 19.20 10.19
CA VAL A 39 -14.04 17.80 9.75
C VAL A 39 -14.91 17.56 8.53
N ALA A 40 -16.14 18.06 8.52
CA ALA A 40 -17.03 17.96 7.38
C ALA A 40 -16.45 18.65 6.13
N ALA A 41 -15.81 19.80 6.29
CA ALA A 41 -15.12 20.50 5.21
C ALA A 41 -13.96 19.65 4.63
N VAL A 42 -13.17 18.98 5.48
CA VAL A 42 -12.09 18.08 5.04
C VAL A 42 -12.66 16.88 4.28
N VAL A 43 -13.76 16.29 4.75
CA VAL A 43 -14.43 15.17 4.07
C VAL A 43 -14.96 15.61 2.70
N ALA A 44 -15.65 16.76 2.65
CA ALA A 44 -16.16 17.32 1.40
C ALA A 44 -15.04 17.69 0.41
N ALA A 45 -13.91 18.23 0.90
CA ALA A 45 -12.74 18.54 0.08
C ALA A 45 -12.08 17.31 -0.55
N ARG A 46 -12.29 16.12 0.03
CA ARG A 46 -11.86 14.85 -0.56
C ARG A 46 -12.84 14.28 -1.59
N GLY A 47 -13.92 15.00 -1.87
CA GLY A 47 -14.93 14.57 -2.83
C GLY A 47 -15.87 13.48 -2.33
N ILE A 48 -15.85 13.19 -1.02
CA ILE A 48 -16.69 12.16 -0.42
C ILE A 48 -18.17 12.62 -0.44
N GLY A 49 -19.02 11.84 -1.06
CA GLY A 49 -20.45 12.08 -1.11
C GLY A 49 -21.11 11.81 0.25
N VAL A 50 -22.27 12.47 0.48
CA VAL A 50 -23.00 12.36 1.76
C VAL A 50 -23.28 10.89 2.13
N GLY A 51 -23.59 10.02 1.17
CA GLY A 51 -23.87 8.60 1.41
C GLY A 51 -22.63 7.73 1.65
N GLU A 52 -21.43 8.28 1.46
CA GLU A 52 -20.15 7.53 1.57
C GLU A 52 -19.41 7.88 2.86
N VAL A 53 -19.93 8.82 3.67
CA VAL A 53 -19.24 9.34 4.86
C VAL A 53 -19.02 8.25 5.90
N ASP A 54 -20.00 7.37 6.13
CA ASP A 54 -19.85 6.27 7.10
C ASP A 54 -18.73 5.32 6.71
N ASP A 55 -18.68 4.88 5.46
CA ASP A 55 -17.64 4.00 4.96
C ASP A 55 -16.26 4.68 4.94
N PHE A 56 -16.24 5.99 4.71
CA PHE A 56 -15.00 6.77 4.74
C PHE A 56 -14.44 6.93 6.17
N LEU A 57 -15.31 7.22 7.15
CA LEU A 57 -14.90 7.44 8.55
C LEU A 57 -14.70 6.14 9.33
N TYR A 58 -15.49 5.11 9.00
CA TYR A 58 -15.50 3.83 9.68
C TYR A 58 -15.36 2.66 8.68
N PRO A 59 -14.22 2.61 7.96
CA PRO A 59 -14.03 1.63 6.90
C PRO A 59 -14.10 0.20 7.44
N LYS A 60 -14.91 -0.63 6.81
CA LYS A 60 -14.99 -2.07 7.09
C LYS A 60 -14.44 -2.82 5.89
N MET A 61 -13.45 -3.67 6.12
CA MET A 61 -12.85 -4.50 5.07
C MET A 61 -13.91 -5.27 4.28
N GLN A 62 -14.91 -5.81 4.98
CA GLN A 62 -16.02 -6.56 4.38
C GLN A 62 -16.80 -5.77 3.32
N ASN A 63 -16.92 -4.43 3.49
CA ASN A 63 -17.69 -3.57 2.58
C ASN A 63 -16.84 -2.94 1.49
N LEU A 64 -15.56 -2.70 1.79
CA LEU A 64 -14.69 -1.85 0.97
C LEU A 64 -13.57 -2.59 0.27
N MET A 65 -13.33 -3.88 0.59
CA MET A 65 -12.30 -4.65 -0.11
C MET A 65 -12.77 -4.94 -1.54
N PRO A 66 -12.09 -4.39 -2.56
CA PRO A 66 -12.42 -4.69 -3.94
C PRO A 66 -12.05 -6.13 -4.29
N ASP A 67 -12.62 -6.64 -5.38
CA ASP A 67 -12.14 -7.88 -5.97
C ASP A 67 -10.65 -7.74 -6.33
N PRO A 68 -9.75 -8.59 -5.81
CA PRO A 68 -8.32 -8.53 -6.14
C PRO A 68 -8.02 -8.57 -7.63
N PHE A 69 -8.89 -9.19 -8.43
CA PHE A 69 -8.73 -9.26 -9.89
C PHE A 69 -8.94 -7.94 -10.62
N CYS A 70 -9.41 -6.88 -9.94
CA CYS A 70 -9.39 -5.53 -10.50
C CYS A 70 -7.96 -4.95 -10.64
N LEU A 71 -6.98 -5.52 -9.92
CA LEU A 71 -5.58 -5.10 -10.03
C LEU A 71 -4.97 -5.64 -11.33
N LYS A 72 -4.17 -4.79 -11.98
CA LYS A 72 -3.47 -5.15 -13.21
C LYS A 72 -2.59 -6.39 -12.99
N ASP A 73 -2.67 -7.33 -13.93
CA ASP A 73 -1.90 -8.59 -13.95
C ASP A 73 -2.10 -9.51 -12.72
N MET A 74 -3.12 -9.30 -11.89
CA MET A 74 -3.37 -10.12 -10.70
C MET A 74 -3.56 -11.60 -11.06
N GLU A 75 -4.38 -11.90 -12.07
CA GLU A 75 -4.60 -13.28 -12.52
C GLU A 75 -3.28 -13.94 -12.96
N LYS A 76 -2.47 -13.22 -13.72
CA LYS A 76 -1.17 -13.70 -14.18
C LYS A 76 -0.23 -13.98 -13.01
N ALA A 77 -0.19 -13.10 -12.01
CA ALA A 77 0.62 -13.29 -10.81
C ALA A 77 0.14 -14.49 -9.98
N ALA A 78 -1.17 -14.61 -9.76
CA ALA A 78 -1.76 -15.72 -9.03
C ALA A 78 -1.48 -17.07 -9.71
N LEU A 79 -1.66 -17.16 -11.03
CA LEU A 79 -1.35 -18.36 -11.81
C LEU A 79 0.14 -18.69 -11.78
N ARG A 80 1.03 -17.68 -11.79
CA ARG A 80 2.48 -17.91 -11.69
C ARG A 80 2.87 -18.49 -10.34
N ILE A 81 2.28 -17.97 -9.25
CA ILE A 81 2.52 -18.47 -7.89
C ILE A 81 1.95 -19.88 -7.73
N ALA A 82 0.71 -20.11 -8.16
CA ALA A 82 0.10 -21.44 -8.11
C ALA A 82 0.94 -22.48 -8.86
N GLY A 83 1.37 -22.15 -10.07
CA GLY A 83 2.25 -23.02 -10.85
C GLY A 83 3.63 -23.25 -10.22
N ALA A 84 4.16 -22.29 -9.46
CA ALA A 84 5.39 -22.49 -8.70
C ALA A 84 5.19 -23.54 -7.57
N VAL A 85 4.10 -23.41 -6.83
CA VAL A 85 3.73 -24.37 -5.78
C VAL A 85 3.52 -25.77 -6.34
N GLU A 86 2.75 -25.91 -7.43
CA GLU A 86 2.47 -27.20 -8.07
C GLU A 86 3.73 -27.90 -8.59
N ARG A 87 4.70 -27.14 -9.10
CA ARG A 87 5.96 -27.68 -9.61
C ARG A 87 7.05 -27.84 -8.55
N GLY A 88 6.77 -27.49 -7.28
CA GLY A 88 7.75 -27.52 -6.21
C GLY A 88 8.93 -26.56 -6.42
N GLU A 89 8.67 -25.42 -7.10
CA GLU A 89 9.70 -24.38 -7.28
C GLU A 89 10.03 -23.73 -5.94
N ARG A 90 11.29 -23.30 -5.81
CA ARG A 90 11.73 -22.53 -4.64
C ARG A 90 11.27 -21.09 -4.77
N VAL A 91 10.41 -20.67 -3.85
CA VAL A 91 9.86 -19.30 -3.77
C VAL A 91 10.59 -18.55 -2.67
N ALA A 92 10.91 -17.27 -2.89
CA ALA A 92 11.40 -16.35 -1.87
C ALA A 92 10.60 -15.05 -1.89
N VAL A 93 10.55 -14.35 -0.76
CA VAL A 93 9.80 -13.10 -0.59
C VAL A 93 10.72 -12.00 -0.10
N ILE A 94 10.65 -10.81 -0.71
CA ILE A 94 11.25 -9.58 -0.20
C ILE A 94 10.11 -8.64 0.19
N GLY A 95 10.07 -8.20 1.44
CA GLY A 95 9.13 -7.19 1.94
C GLY A 95 9.79 -5.85 2.18
N ASP A 96 9.01 -4.89 2.66
CA ASP A 96 9.52 -3.65 3.22
C ASP A 96 9.66 -3.76 4.74
N TYR A 97 10.41 -2.82 5.33
CA TYR A 97 10.73 -2.78 6.77
C TYR A 97 9.65 -2.13 7.62
N ASP A 98 8.57 -1.63 7.03
CA ASP A 98 7.45 -1.04 7.77
C ASP A 98 6.35 -2.06 8.10
N VAL A 99 5.27 -1.59 8.69
CA VAL A 99 4.16 -2.47 9.13
C VAL A 99 3.49 -3.15 7.95
N ASP A 100 3.29 -2.47 6.83
CA ASP A 100 2.61 -3.02 5.66
C ASP A 100 3.49 -4.07 4.97
N GLY A 101 4.79 -3.81 4.84
CA GLY A 101 5.76 -4.78 4.32
C GLY A 101 5.88 -6.02 5.21
N ALA A 102 5.99 -5.84 6.52
CA ALA A 102 6.09 -6.94 7.47
C ALA A 102 4.82 -7.80 7.50
N THR A 103 3.64 -7.16 7.50
CA THR A 103 2.35 -7.89 7.56
C THR A 103 2.03 -8.59 6.25
N SER A 104 2.23 -7.95 5.09
CA SER A 104 2.01 -8.57 3.78
C SER A 104 2.93 -9.74 3.54
N SER A 105 4.22 -9.62 3.88
CA SER A 105 5.19 -10.71 3.78
C SER A 105 4.82 -11.87 4.70
N SER A 106 4.35 -11.58 5.92
CA SER A 106 3.92 -12.60 6.88
C SER A 106 2.69 -13.35 6.39
N LEU A 107 1.69 -12.64 5.86
CA LEU A 107 0.49 -13.26 5.28
C LEU A 107 0.85 -14.17 4.11
N LEU A 108 1.70 -13.71 3.19
CA LEU A 108 2.12 -14.50 2.05
C LEU A 108 2.93 -15.73 2.49
N LYS A 109 3.85 -15.58 3.44
CA LYS A 109 4.62 -16.70 4.00
C LYS A 109 3.71 -17.75 4.65
N LEU A 110 2.75 -17.32 5.47
CA LEU A 110 1.79 -18.22 6.12
C LEU A 110 0.93 -18.96 5.10
N PHE A 111 0.48 -18.26 4.05
CA PHE A 111 -0.27 -18.89 2.98
C PHE A 111 0.58 -19.94 2.24
N LEU A 112 1.77 -19.58 1.79
CA LEU A 112 2.68 -20.50 1.09
C LEU A 112 3.02 -21.73 1.95
N HIS A 113 3.31 -21.53 3.23
CA HIS A 113 3.53 -22.63 4.17
C HIS A 113 2.30 -23.54 4.28
N SER A 114 1.08 -22.98 4.32
CA SER A 114 -0.16 -23.78 4.42
C SER A 114 -0.40 -24.70 3.21
N VAL A 115 0.20 -24.39 2.06
CA VAL A 115 0.13 -25.19 0.83
C VAL A 115 1.42 -25.99 0.59
N GLY A 116 2.28 -26.12 1.62
CA GLY A 116 3.50 -26.91 1.58
C GLY A 116 4.69 -26.26 0.86
N CYS A 117 4.64 -24.96 0.62
CA CYS A 117 5.71 -24.21 0.01
C CYS A 117 6.46 -23.38 1.07
N GLU A 118 7.69 -23.80 1.40
CA GLU A 118 8.56 -23.03 2.30
C GLU A 118 9.21 -21.88 1.54
N ALA A 119 8.88 -20.64 1.95
CA ALA A 119 9.40 -19.43 1.33
C ALA A 119 10.19 -18.61 2.37
N PRO A 120 11.52 -18.50 2.25
CA PRO A 120 12.29 -17.55 3.04
C PRO A 120 11.86 -16.13 2.74
N VAL A 121 11.89 -15.27 3.77
CA VAL A 121 11.52 -13.86 3.69
C VAL A 121 12.73 -13.01 4.06
N HIS A 122 13.03 -12.02 3.25
CA HIS A 122 13.98 -10.96 3.56
C HIS A 122 13.22 -9.67 3.80
N ILE A 123 13.45 -9.05 4.95
CA ILE A 123 13.01 -7.69 5.27
C ILE A 123 14.29 -6.87 5.43
N PRO A 124 14.52 -5.84 4.59
CA PRO A 124 15.74 -5.07 4.67
C PRO A 124 15.84 -4.29 5.99
N GLU A 125 17.03 -4.13 6.50
CA GLU A 125 17.32 -3.17 7.57
C GLU A 125 17.22 -1.74 7.01
N ARG A 126 16.94 -0.75 7.87
CA ARG A 126 16.80 0.66 7.43
C ARG A 126 18.08 1.20 6.78
N GLU A 127 19.22 0.68 7.20
CA GLU A 127 20.54 1.03 6.66
C GLU A 127 20.79 0.45 5.26
N GLU A 128 20.11 -0.64 4.90
CA GLU A 128 20.19 -1.24 3.56
C GLU A 128 19.42 -0.39 2.51
N GLY A 129 18.44 0.39 2.96
CA GLY A 129 17.57 1.19 2.11
C GLY A 129 16.24 0.51 1.80
N TYR A 130 15.41 1.22 1.05
CA TYR A 130 14.05 0.78 0.72
C TYR A 130 14.03 -0.22 -0.44
N GLY A 131 13.29 -1.30 -0.25
CA GLY A 131 12.96 -2.27 -1.30
C GLY A 131 14.05 -3.32 -1.56
N PRO A 132 13.95 -4.05 -2.68
CA PRO A 132 14.88 -5.14 -2.99
C PRO A 132 16.28 -4.63 -3.28
N SER A 133 17.29 -5.34 -2.77
CA SER A 133 18.71 -5.08 -3.04
C SER A 133 19.32 -6.21 -3.88
N LYS A 134 20.43 -5.91 -4.60
CA LYS A 134 21.19 -6.94 -5.34
C LYS A 134 21.73 -7.99 -4.39
N THR A 135 22.14 -7.61 -3.20
CA THR A 135 22.63 -8.55 -2.16
C THR A 135 21.55 -9.56 -1.79
N ALA A 136 20.32 -9.11 -1.52
CA ALA A 136 19.20 -10.01 -1.21
C ALA A 136 18.86 -10.94 -2.39
N VAL A 137 18.96 -10.45 -3.62
CA VAL A 137 18.79 -11.27 -4.83
C VAL A 137 19.87 -12.35 -4.93
N ASP A 138 21.15 -12.00 -4.69
CA ASP A 138 22.27 -12.96 -4.73
C ASP A 138 22.12 -14.03 -3.66
N GLU A 139 21.72 -13.68 -2.44
CA GLU A 139 21.45 -14.62 -1.36
C GLU A 139 20.36 -15.62 -1.75
N PHE A 140 19.26 -15.16 -2.34
CA PHE A 140 18.19 -16.04 -2.79
C PHE A 140 18.58 -16.86 -4.02
N ALA A 141 19.36 -16.31 -4.93
CA ALA A 141 19.92 -17.07 -6.06
C ALA A 141 20.81 -18.21 -5.57
N ALA A 142 21.66 -17.96 -4.56
CA ALA A 142 22.49 -18.99 -3.94
C ALA A 142 21.67 -20.12 -3.28
N LEU A 143 20.44 -19.82 -2.82
CA LEU A 143 19.50 -20.83 -2.32
C LEU A 143 18.74 -21.53 -3.46
N GLY A 144 18.98 -21.18 -4.71
CA GLY A 144 18.33 -21.76 -5.90
C GLY A 144 16.88 -21.33 -6.07
N THR A 145 16.55 -20.10 -5.70
CA THR A 145 15.21 -19.53 -5.87
C THR A 145 14.81 -19.47 -7.35
N ASN A 146 13.61 -19.92 -7.66
CA ASN A 146 13.04 -19.90 -9.01
C ASN A 146 11.99 -18.79 -9.19
N LEU A 147 11.38 -18.35 -8.08
CA LEU A 147 10.40 -17.27 -8.07
C LEU A 147 10.68 -16.34 -6.90
N LEU A 148 10.93 -15.07 -7.21
CA LEU A 148 11.04 -14.00 -6.24
C LEU A 148 9.75 -13.16 -6.25
N ILE A 149 9.17 -12.94 -5.08
CA ILE A 149 7.97 -12.12 -4.89
C ILE A 149 8.35 -10.92 -4.03
N THR A 150 7.99 -9.73 -4.48
CA THR A 150 8.11 -8.52 -3.67
C THR A 150 6.75 -8.12 -3.12
N THR A 151 6.69 -7.71 -1.85
CA THR A 151 5.48 -7.25 -1.19
C THR A 151 5.71 -5.86 -0.61
N ASP A 152 4.80 -4.94 -0.90
CA ASP A 152 4.84 -3.54 -0.46
C ASP A 152 6.09 -2.76 -0.92
N CYS A 153 6.78 -3.29 -1.91
CA CYS A 153 7.97 -2.68 -2.50
C CYS A 153 8.20 -3.18 -3.92
N GLY A 154 9.23 -2.69 -4.58
CA GLY A 154 9.70 -3.25 -5.85
C GLY A 154 9.12 -2.61 -7.11
N THR A 155 8.01 -1.88 -7.08
CA THR A 155 7.34 -1.34 -8.27
C THR A 155 8.26 -0.46 -9.13
N THR A 156 9.20 0.26 -8.52
CA THR A 156 10.16 1.14 -9.20
C THR A 156 11.60 0.62 -9.19
N ALA A 157 11.84 -0.58 -8.63
CA ALA A 157 13.18 -1.18 -8.50
C ALA A 157 13.64 -1.86 -9.82
N PHE A 158 13.52 -1.18 -10.95
CA PHE A 158 13.72 -1.74 -12.29
C PHE A 158 15.08 -2.42 -12.45
N GLU A 159 16.17 -1.79 -11.98
CA GLU A 159 17.53 -2.32 -12.14
C GLU A 159 17.72 -3.63 -11.36
N VAL A 160 17.22 -3.69 -10.12
CA VAL A 160 17.37 -4.89 -9.28
C VAL A 160 16.47 -6.02 -9.77
N LEU A 161 15.25 -5.71 -10.21
CA LEU A 161 14.34 -6.70 -10.76
C LEU A 161 14.82 -7.24 -12.13
N GLU A 162 15.47 -6.42 -12.95
CA GLU A 162 16.10 -6.89 -14.18
C GLU A 162 17.34 -7.76 -13.88
N TYR A 163 18.13 -7.39 -12.87
CA TYR A 163 19.24 -8.20 -12.38
C TYR A 163 18.77 -9.58 -11.90
N ALA A 164 17.66 -9.65 -11.18
CA ALA A 164 17.11 -10.90 -10.67
C ALA A 164 16.59 -11.86 -11.76
N LYS A 165 16.38 -11.38 -12.99
CA LYS A 165 15.94 -12.22 -14.13
C LYS A 165 17.09 -12.97 -14.82
N ASN A 166 18.33 -12.47 -14.67
CA ASN A 166 19.52 -13.00 -15.33
C ASN A 166 20.29 -13.96 -14.43
#